data_2c80994a9d9910d40b3caab7e3d2b3e8
#
_entry.id   2c80994a9d9910d40b3caab7e3d2b3e8
#
_cell.length_a   1.000
_cell.length_b   1.000
_cell.length_c   1.000
_cell.angle_alpha   90.00
_cell.angle_beta   90.00
_cell.angle_gamma   90.00
#
_symmetry.space_group_name_H-M   'P 1'
#
loop_
_entity.id
_entity.type
_entity.pdbx_description
1 polymer ?
#
loop_
_entity_poly.entity_id
_entity_poly.type
_entity_poly.pdbx_seq_one_letter_code
_entity_poly.pdbx_strand_id
1 'polypeptide(L)'
;MDAFVLLGSFALLLLLGVPVAYAMGLAALLGALWLDLPIDAVMIQVAAGVNKFSLLAIPFFVLAGAIMAEGGMARRLVAFANVLIGFIRGGLALVNVLASTFFGAISGSSMADTASVGSVLIPEMEKKGYPRAFSAAVTVTGSVQAILIPPSHNAIIYSLAAGGSISIAALFMAGVFPGLLLGATVGVLCLFIARQQNYPRGERYPLKQALKICLDASWGLMTMVIILGGILSGVFTATESAAIAVLWAFFVTMFIYRDYRWRDLPQLLHRVVKTLSIVMILIAFAAAFGYIMTLMMIPQTITAAFTSVSNEPWVILLMINVLLLLLGTLMDMAPLILIMTPILLPIVTAIGVDPVHFGMIMMVNLGIGLITPPVGAVLFVGSAIAKVPIESVTRALVPFYGALLIVLALITYVPSISLWLPKTLGL
;
A
#
# COMPACT_ATOMS: atom_id res chain seq x y z
N MET A 1 29.35 10.04 -15.46
CA MET A 1 30.17 9.56 -14.33
C MET A 1 29.38 9.69 -13.04
N ASP A 2 28.77 10.82 -12.78
CA ASP A 2 28.06 11.15 -11.53
C ASP A 2 26.90 10.19 -11.18
N ALA A 3 26.06 9.90 -12.16
CA ALA A 3 24.97 8.92 -11.97
C ALA A 3 25.50 7.52 -11.59
N PHE A 4 26.67 7.14 -12.11
CA PHE A 4 27.28 5.86 -11.79
C PHE A 4 27.83 5.84 -10.35
N VAL A 5 28.35 6.95 -9.85
CA VAL A 5 28.84 7.05 -8.46
C VAL A 5 27.67 6.89 -7.50
N LEU A 6 26.56 7.63 -7.67
CA LEU A 6 25.42 7.59 -6.75
C LEU A 6 24.64 6.28 -6.86
N LEU A 7 24.17 5.94 -8.07
CA LEU A 7 23.33 4.75 -8.28
C LEU A 7 24.15 3.46 -8.21
N GLY A 8 25.41 3.47 -8.66
CA GLY A 8 26.30 2.32 -8.58
C GLY A 8 26.71 1.99 -7.16
N SER A 9 27.06 3.00 -6.33
CA SER A 9 27.34 2.78 -4.90
C SER A 9 26.10 2.29 -4.14
N PHE A 10 24.93 2.85 -4.44
CA PHE A 10 23.66 2.39 -3.87
C PHE A 10 23.40 0.92 -4.22
N ALA A 11 23.49 0.55 -5.50
CA ALA A 11 23.30 -0.82 -5.96
C ALA A 11 24.32 -1.79 -5.34
N LEU A 12 25.60 -1.38 -5.27
CA LEU A 12 26.65 -2.18 -4.64
C LEU A 12 26.36 -2.44 -3.16
N LEU A 13 25.95 -1.40 -2.41
CA LEU A 13 25.62 -1.53 -1.00
C LEU A 13 24.42 -2.48 -0.78
N LEU A 14 23.42 -2.43 -1.66
CA LEU A 14 22.30 -3.36 -1.63
C LEU A 14 22.73 -4.81 -1.90
N LEU A 15 23.62 -5.02 -2.88
CA LEU A 15 24.17 -6.35 -3.18
C LEU A 15 25.01 -6.91 -2.03
N LEU A 16 25.65 -6.03 -1.25
CA LEU A 16 26.36 -6.40 -0.01
C LEU A 16 25.43 -6.66 1.19
N GLY A 17 24.11 -6.52 1.00
CA GLY A 17 23.12 -6.78 2.05
C GLY A 17 22.92 -5.63 3.03
N VAL A 18 23.37 -4.42 2.71
CA VAL A 18 23.12 -3.22 3.52
C VAL A 18 21.63 -2.87 3.44
N PRO A 19 20.92 -2.64 4.56
CA PRO A 19 19.52 -2.23 4.53
C PRO A 19 19.32 -0.96 3.71
N VAL A 20 18.24 -0.92 2.94
CA VAL A 20 17.97 0.12 1.92
C VAL A 20 18.15 1.54 2.44
N ALA A 21 17.61 1.85 3.64
CA ALA A 21 17.73 3.17 4.24
C ALA A 21 19.20 3.59 4.42
N TYR A 22 20.03 2.71 4.97
CA TYR A 22 21.45 3.01 5.17
C TYR A 22 22.22 3.04 3.86
N ALA A 23 21.87 2.18 2.89
CA ALA A 23 22.45 2.22 1.55
C ALA A 23 22.20 3.57 0.86
N MET A 24 20.98 4.13 0.99
CA MET A 24 20.67 5.48 0.49
C MET A 24 21.49 6.57 1.17
N GLY A 25 21.57 6.53 2.50
CA GLY A 25 22.34 7.51 3.27
C GLY A 25 23.84 7.48 2.94
N LEU A 26 24.42 6.28 2.88
CA LEU A 26 25.83 6.09 2.52
C LEU A 26 26.12 6.50 1.07
N ALA A 27 25.23 6.14 0.13
CA ALA A 27 25.38 6.56 -1.27
C ALA A 27 25.26 8.09 -1.41
N ALA A 28 24.36 8.73 -0.66
CA ALA A 28 24.26 10.19 -0.64
C ALA A 28 25.55 10.86 -0.10
N LEU A 29 26.16 10.29 0.96
CA LEU A 29 27.44 10.76 1.47
C LEU A 29 28.58 10.59 0.45
N LEU A 30 28.66 9.43 -0.21
CA LEU A 30 29.65 9.19 -1.27
C LEU A 30 29.45 10.15 -2.45
N GLY A 31 28.19 10.39 -2.83
CA GLY A 31 27.84 11.36 -3.86
C GLY A 31 28.21 12.80 -3.49
N ALA A 32 28.01 13.19 -2.23
CA ALA A 32 28.41 14.51 -1.72
C ALA A 32 29.93 14.68 -1.75
N LEU A 33 30.69 13.67 -1.30
CA LEU A 33 32.15 13.67 -1.37
C LEU A 33 32.65 13.74 -2.82
N TRP A 34 31.98 13.09 -3.75
CA TRP A 34 32.32 13.15 -5.18
C TRP A 34 32.10 14.54 -5.78
N LEU A 35 31.09 15.28 -5.29
CA LEU A 35 30.78 16.65 -5.72
C LEU A 35 31.54 17.73 -4.93
N ASP A 36 32.48 17.36 -4.06
CA ASP A 36 33.15 18.26 -3.11
C ASP A 36 32.19 19.09 -2.24
N LEU A 37 31.04 18.53 -1.91
CA LEU A 37 30.08 19.18 -1.04
C LEU A 37 30.41 18.95 0.44
N PRO A 38 30.16 19.95 1.31
CA PRO A 38 30.32 19.76 2.75
C PRO A 38 29.30 18.72 3.27
N ILE A 39 29.73 17.84 4.17
CA ILE A 39 28.88 16.80 4.77
C ILE A 39 27.68 17.42 5.48
N ASP A 40 27.82 18.64 6.02
CA ASP A 40 26.73 19.39 6.66
C ASP A 40 25.53 19.58 5.72
N ALA A 41 25.76 19.77 4.42
CA ALA A 41 24.68 19.89 3.42
C ALA A 41 23.83 18.62 3.37
N VAL A 42 24.45 17.44 3.44
CA VAL A 42 23.74 16.15 3.52
C VAL A 42 22.95 16.02 4.81
N MET A 43 23.57 16.39 5.96
CA MET A 43 22.91 16.32 7.27
C MET A 43 21.71 17.26 7.38
N ILE A 44 21.80 18.46 6.79
CA ILE A 44 20.68 19.40 6.69
C ILE A 44 19.52 18.76 5.91
N GLN A 45 19.79 18.08 4.79
CA GLN A 45 18.75 17.43 4.00
C GLN A 45 18.13 16.22 4.72
N VAL A 46 18.92 15.45 5.46
CA VAL A 46 18.43 14.38 6.34
C VAL A 46 17.44 14.94 7.37
N ALA A 47 17.81 16.03 8.06
CA ALA A 47 16.95 16.69 9.04
C ALA A 47 15.69 17.31 8.39
N ALA A 48 15.83 17.98 7.25
CA ALA A 48 14.74 18.57 6.50
C ALA A 48 13.74 17.50 5.99
N GLY A 49 14.23 16.31 5.65
CA GLY A 49 13.41 15.20 5.17
C GLY A 49 12.37 14.76 6.21
N VAL A 50 12.70 14.77 7.48
CA VAL A 50 11.78 14.39 8.57
C VAL A 50 11.08 15.57 9.25
N ASN A 51 11.49 16.78 8.95
CA ASN A 51 10.87 18.00 9.52
C ASN A 51 9.73 18.54 8.64
N LYS A 52 8.76 17.68 8.31
CA LYS A 52 7.57 18.06 7.54
C LYS A 52 6.32 17.71 8.34
N PHE A 53 5.41 18.67 8.55
CA PHE A 53 4.18 18.46 9.33
C PHE A 53 3.30 17.33 8.79
N SER A 54 3.18 17.21 7.48
CA SER A 54 2.41 16.12 6.83
C SER A 54 2.92 14.72 7.13
N LEU A 55 4.20 14.56 7.51
CA LEU A 55 4.76 13.29 7.96
C LEU A 55 4.08 12.72 9.21
N LEU A 56 3.55 13.58 10.09
CA LEU A 56 2.87 13.14 11.31
C LEU A 56 1.63 12.29 11.03
N ALA A 57 1.05 12.41 9.84
CA ALA A 57 -0.07 11.54 9.44
C ALA A 57 0.32 10.05 9.39
N ILE A 58 1.56 9.72 8.99
CA ILE A 58 2.03 8.33 8.89
C ILE A 58 2.04 7.65 10.27
N PRO A 59 2.69 8.18 11.31
CA PRO A 59 2.64 7.62 12.66
C PRO A 59 1.22 7.38 13.18
N PHE A 60 0.34 8.36 12.98
CA PHE A 60 -1.03 8.26 13.46
C PHE A 60 -1.83 7.18 12.69
N PHE A 61 -1.74 7.11 11.38
CA PHE A 61 -2.43 6.04 10.62
C PHE A 61 -1.88 4.66 10.95
N VAL A 62 -0.56 4.51 11.07
CA VAL A 62 0.05 3.24 11.46
C VAL A 62 -0.38 2.82 12.86
N LEU A 63 -0.45 3.76 13.81
CA LEU A 63 -0.91 3.50 15.17
C LEU A 63 -2.41 3.13 15.19
N ALA A 64 -3.26 3.89 14.50
CA ALA A 64 -4.69 3.58 14.40
C ALA A 64 -4.92 2.19 13.81
N GLY A 65 -4.24 1.88 12.70
CA GLY A 65 -4.31 0.56 12.05
C GLY A 65 -3.84 -0.57 12.97
N ALA A 66 -2.75 -0.38 13.73
CA ALA A 66 -2.24 -1.36 14.68
C ALA A 66 -3.20 -1.61 15.84
N ILE A 67 -3.77 -0.54 16.44
CA ILE A 67 -4.77 -0.64 17.50
C ILE A 67 -5.98 -1.45 17.01
N MET A 68 -6.47 -1.17 15.82
CA MET A 68 -7.65 -1.83 15.26
C MET A 68 -7.36 -3.28 14.85
N ALA A 69 -6.18 -3.55 14.30
CA ALA A 69 -5.77 -4.89 13.92
C ALA A 69 -5.74 -5.84 15.14
N GLU A 70 -5.14 -5.39 16.24
CA GLU A 70 -5.05 -6.18 17.47
C GLU A 70 -6.34 -6.13 18.30
N GLY A 71 -7.15 -5.09 18.14
CA GLY A 71 -8.45 -4.92 18.79
C GLY A 71 -9.59 -5.78 18.21
N GLY A 72 -9.28 -6.85 17.45
CA GLY A 72 -10.27 -7.79 16.96
C GLY A 72 -11.18 -7.26 15.84
N MET A 73 -10.82 -6.11 15.25
CA MET A 73 -11.57 -5.48 14.16
C MET A 73 -11.66 -6.37 12.93
N ALA A 74 -10.54 -7.03 12.54
CA ALA A 74 -10.52 -7.90 11.36
C ALA A 74 -11.60 -8.98 11.43
N ARG A 75 -11.81 -9.62 12.58
CA ARG A 75 -12.86 -10.62 12.77
C ARG A 75 -14.27 -10.04 12.55
N ARG A 76 -14.53 -8.82 13.00
CA ARG A 76 -15.81 -8.14 12.84
C ARG A 76 -16.09 -7.75 11.40
N LEU A 77 -15.07 -7.25 10.71
CA LEU A 77 -15.17 -6.91 9.28
C LEU A 77 -15.34 -8.15 8.41
N VAL A 78 -14.65 -9.25 8.74
CA VAL A 78 -14.87 -10.56 8.11
C VAL A 78 -16.29 -11.05 8.32
N ALA A 79 -16.81 -10.99 9.57
CA ALA A 79 -18.19 -11.36 9.86
C ALA A 79 -19.19 -10.49 9.10
N PHE A 80 -18.95 -9.17 9.02
CA PHE A 80 -19.76 -8.24 8.25
C PHE A 80 -19.75 -8.56 6.76
N ALA A 81 -18.57 -8.74 6.17
CA ALA A 81 -18.43 -9.15 4.77
C ALA A 81 -19.14 -10.49 4.51
N ASN A 82 -19.07 -11.42 5.46
CA ASN A 82 -19.75 -12.72 5.36
C ASN A 82 -21.29 -12.60 5.37
N VAL A 83 -21.83 -11.67 6.13
CA VAL A 83 -23.28 -11.34 6.09
C VAL A 83 -23.68 -10.83 4.70
N LEU A 84 -22.84 -9.97 4.09
CA LEU A 84 -23.17 -9.33 2.81
C LEU A 84 -23.11 -10.31 1.62
N ILE A 85 -22.08 -11.13 1.54
CA ILE A 85 -21.81 -11.93 0.33
C ILE A 85 -21.45 -13.39 0.61
N GLY A 86 -21.33 -13.82 1.86
CA GLY A 86 -20.89 -15.17 2.22
C GLY A 86 -21.79 -16.29 1.72
N PHE A 87 -23.08 -16.03 1.51
CA PHE A 87 -24.06 -17.01 1.05
C PHE A 87 -23.93 -17.42 -0.43
N ILE A 88 -23.09 -16.73 -1.19
CA ILE A 88 -22.84 -17.03 -2.61
C ILE A 88 -21.92 -18.27 -2.72
N ARG A 89 -21.98 -18.99 -3.85
CA ARG A 89 -21.05 -20.08 -4.12
C ARG A 89 -19.61 -19.54 -4.19
N GLY A 90 -18.70 -20.15 -3.43
CA GLY A 90 -17.36 -19.61 -3.27
C GLY A 90 -17.30 -18.36 -2.38
N GLY A 91 -18.36 -18.12 -1.59
CA GLY A 91 -18.57 -16.89 -0.82
C GLY A 91 -17.40 -16.51 0.07
N LEU A 92 -16.68 -17.47 0.69
CA LEU A 92 -15.54 -17.14 1.54
C LEU A 92 -14.37 -16.49 0.78
N ALA A 93 -14.15 -16.81 -0.49
CA ALA A 93 -13.16 -16.11 -1.29
C ALA A 93 -13.57 -14.66 -1.58
N LEU A 94 -14.86 -14.41 -1.85
CA LEU A 94 -15.40 -13.05 -1.98
C LEU A 94 -15.37 -12.29 -0.67
N VAL A 95 -15.71 -12.96 0.43
CA VAL A 95 -15.62 -12.39 1.79
C VAL A 95 -14.20 -11.94 2.09
N ASN A 96 -13.19 -12.71 1.66
CA ASN A 96 -11.79 -12.36 1.81
C ASN A 96 -11.46 -11.05 1.07
N VAL A 97 -11.84 -10.94 -0.19
CA VAL A 97 -11.63 -9.73 -1.00
C VAL A 97 -12.36 -8.53 -0.39
N LEU A 98 -13.62 -8.68 0.01
CA LEU A 98 -14.42 -7.59 0.59
C LEU A 98 -13.93 -7.20 1.99
N ALA A 99 -13.53 -8.17 2.81
CA ALA A 99 -12.95 -7.90 4.13
C ALA A 99 -11.62 -7.12 4.00
N SER A 100 -10.79 -7.46 3.00
CA SER A 100 -9.57 -6.70 2.68
C SER A 100 -9.88 -5.28 2.20
N THR A 101 -10.98 -5.07 1.46
CA THR A 101 -11.45 -3.72 1.11
C THR A 101 -11.75 -2.89 2.37
N PHE A 102 -12.53 -3.43 3.29
CA PHE A 102 -12.89 -2.73 4.53
C PHE A 102 -11.73 -2.56 5.49
N PHE A 103 -10.92 -3.60 5.68
CA PHE A 103 -9.77 -3.51 6.57
C PHE A 103 -8.66 -2.62 5.98
N GLY A 104 -8.47 -2.67 4.67
CA GLY A 104 -7.57 -1.78 3.94
C GLY A 104 -7.91 -0.30 4.12
N ALA A 105 -9.20 0.03 4.08
CA ALA A 105 -9.72 1.38 4.36
C ALA A 105 -9.47 1.86 5.80
N ILE A 106 -8.86 1.05 6.65
CA ILE A 106 -8.51 1.39 8.03
C ILE A 106 -7.01 1.34 8.23
N SER A 107 -6.36 0.26 7.75
CA SER A 107 -4.94 -0.01 7.99
C SER A 107 -4.00 0.67 6.99
N GLY A 108 -4.45 0.86 5.76
CA GLY A 108 -3.64 1.40 4.65
C GLY A 108 -2.42 0.55 4.30
N SER A 109 -2.35 -0.71 4.74
CA SER A 109 -1.18 -1.59 4.63
C SER A 109 -1.54 -2.99 4.17
N SER A 110 -0.99 -3.40 3.02
CA SER A 110 -1.17 -4.74 2.48
C SER A 110 -0.62 -5.84 3.41
N MET A 111 0.52 -5.59 4.07
CA MET A 111 1.07 -6.53 5.06
C MET A 111 0.18 -6.69 6.28
N ALA A 112 -0.32 -5.57 6.83
CA ALA A 112 -1.23 -5.60 7.98
C ALA A 112 -2.56 -6.26 7.63
N ASP A 113 -3.08 -6.03 6.43
CA ASP A 113 -4.30 -6.67 5.93
C ASP A 113 -4.11 -8.19 5.79
N THR A 114 -3.06 -8.62 5.10
CA THR A 114 -2.74 -10.05 4.94
C THR A 114 -2.56 -10.74 6.29
N ALA A 115 -1.90 -10.09 7.25
CA ALA A 115 -1.71 -10.63 8.59
C ALA A 115 -3.03 -10.76 9.35
N SER A 116 -3.87 -9.73 9.34
CA SER A 116 -5.09 -9.66 10.13
C SER A 116 -6.23 -10.46 9.50
N VAL A 117 -6.59 -10.17 8.25
CA VAL A 117 -7.67 -10.84 7.53
C VAL A 117 -7.28 -12.29 7.21
N GLY A 118 -6.03 -12.53 6.78
CA GLY A 118 -5.51 -13.85 6.47
C GLY A 118 -5.50 -14.79 7.67
N SER A 119 -5.12 -14.30 8.86
CA SER A 119 -5.14 -15.11 10.08
C SER A 119 -6.52 -15.65 10.46
N VAL A 120 -7.58 -14.94 10.06
CA VAL A 120 -8.97 -15.32 10.28
C VAL A 120 -9.48 -16.20 9.15
N LEU A 121 -9.31 -15.75 7.90
CA LEU A 121 -9.99 -16.37 6.75
C LEU A 121 -9.25 -17.58 6.17
N ILE A 122 -7.92 -17.62 6.17
CA ILE A 122 -7.19 -18.78 5.63
C ILE A 122 -7.56 -20.08 6.36
N PRO A 123 -7.57 -20.13 7.71
CA PRO A 123 -8.01 -21.34 8.43
C PRO A 123 -9.51 -21.64 8.24
N GLU A 124 -10.37 -20.61 8.12
CA GLU A 124 -11.78 -20.79 7.88
C GLU A 124 -12.08 -21.36 6.49
N MET A 125 -11.41 -20.84 5.47
CA MET A 125 -11.50 -21.34 4.09
C MET A 125 -11.04 -22.81 4.02
N GLU A 126 -9.93 -23.15 4.68
CA GLU A 126 -9.44 -24.53 4.75
C GLU A 126 -10.48 -25.49 5.35
N LYS A 127 -11.09 -25.12 6.48
CA LYS A 127 -12.17 -25.94 7.12
C LYS A 127 -13.36 -26.17 6.19
N LYS A 128 -13.60 -25.26 5.24
CA LYS A 128 -14.67 -25.37 4.24
C LYS A 128 -14.22 -26.03 2.94
N GLY A 129 -13.01 -26.60 2.90
CA GLY A 129 -12.49 -27.39 1.77
C GLY A 129 -11.76 -26.58 0.68
N TYR A 130 -11.38 -25.34 0.95
CA TYR A 130 -10.53 -24.58 0.03
C TYR A 130 -9.06 -24.99 0.22
N PRO A 131 -8.27 -25.12 -0.86
CA PRO A 131 -6.83 -25.34 -0.75
C PRO A 131 -6.15 -24.17 -0.03
N ARG A 132 -5.23 -24.47 0.90
CA ARG A 132 -4.49 -23.42 1.65
C ARG A 132 -3.75 -22.46 0.73
N ALA A 133 -3.11 -22.97 -0.31
CA ALA A 133 -2.39 -22.14 -1.28
C ALA A 133 -3.32 -21.14 -2.01
N PHE A 134 -4.53 -21.61 -2.39
CA PHE A 134 -5.53 -20.74 -2.99
C PHE A 134 -6.04 -19.68 -1.99
N SER A 135 -6.32 -20.07 -0.74
CA SER A 135 -6.76 -19.17 0.31
C SER A 135 -5.73 -18.08 0.57
N ALA A 136 -4.43 -18.46 0.63
CA ALA A 136 -3.33 -17.49 0.74
C ALA A 136 -3.26 -16.58 -0.49
N ALA A 137 -3.38 -17.13 -1.70
CA ALA A 137 -3.33 -16.34 -2.94
C ALA A 137 -4.45 -15.29 -2.99
N VAL A 138 -5.69 -15.66 -2.64
CA VAL A 138 -6.81 -14.71 -2.56
C VAL A 138 -6.53 -13.61 -1.54
N THR A 139 -6.07 -13.97 -0.33
CA THR A 139 -5.78 -13.02 0.75
C THR A 139 -4.68 -12.04 0.33
N VAL A 140 -3.57 -12.55 -0.18
CA VAL A 140 -2.41 -11.76 -0.60
C VAL A 140 -2.78 -10.83 -1.76
N THR A 141 -3.57 -11.30 -2.73
CA THR A 141 -4.03 -10.47 -3.84
C THR A 141 -5.05 -9.43 -3.38
N GLY A 142 -6.01 -9.84 -2.54
CA GLY A 142 -7.02 -8.95 -1.96
C GLY A 142 -6.39 -7.82 -1.16
N SER A 143 -5.31 -8.09 -0.44
CA SER A 143 -4.61 -7.09 0.38
C SER A 143 -3.95 -5.95 -0.43
N VAL A 144 -3.71 -6.12 -1.72
CA VAL A 144 -3.19 -5.04 -2.59
C VAL A 144 -4.16 -3.86 -2.62
N GLN A 145 -5.47 -4.08 -2.43
CA GLN A 145 -6.46 -3.00 -2.33
C GLN A 145 -6.19 -2.05 -1.16
N ALA A 146 -5.65 -2.58 -0.05
CA ALA A 146 -5.34 -1.79 1.15
C ALA A 146 -4.31 -0.66 0.91
N ILE A 147 -3.55 -0.76 -0.18
CA ILE A 147 -2.59 0.27 -0.59
C ILE A 147 -3.31 1.44 -1.28
N LEU A 148 -4.40 1.16 -1.97
CA LEU A 148 -5.13 2.10 -2.82
C LEU A 148 -6.28 2.77 -2.08
N ILE A 149 -7.06 1.97 -1.34
CA ILE A 149 -8.24 2.47 -0.62
C ILE A 149 -7.80 3.34 0.55
N PRO A 150 -8.31 4.59 0.62
CA PRO A 150 -7.90 5.51 1.68
C PRO A 150 -8.38 5.08 3.08
N PRO A 151 -7.61 5.40 4.12
CA PRO A 151 -6.34 6.12 4.08
C PRO A 151 -5.15 5.22 3.71
N SER A 152 -4.27 5.71 2.86
CA SER A 152 -3.06 4.99 2.45
C SER A 152 -1.80 5.74 2.88
N HIS A 153 -0.97 5.13 3.72
CA HIS A 153 0.31 5.74 4.12
C HIS A 153 1.28 5.84 2.94
N ASN A 154 1.18 4.96 1.95
CA ASN A 154 1.99 5.01 0.74
C ASN A 154 1.65 6.23 -0.16
N ALA A 155 0.37 6.64 -0.19
CA ALA A 155 -0.04 7.86 -0.87
C ALA A 155 0.58 9.11 -0.21
N ILE A 156 0.74 9.11 1.11
CA ILE A 156 1.42 10.20 1.84
C ILE A 156 2.91 10.20 1.51
N ILE A 157 3.56 9.03 1.51
CA ILE A 157 4.97 8.89 1.12
C ILE A 157 5.19 9.38 -0.33
N TYR A 158 4.27 9.05 -1.24
CA TYR A 158 4.32 9.53 -2.62
C TYR A 158 4.19 11.07 -2.71
N SER A 159 3.23 11.67 -2.01
CA SER A 159 3.10 13.13 -1.95
C SER A 159 4.39 13.80 -1.46
N LEU A 160 5.01 13.24 -0.43
CA LEU A 160 6.27 13.74 0.13
C LEU A 160 7.46 13.58 -0.83
N ALA A 161 7.56 12.43 -1.51
CA ALA A 161 8.59 12.17 -2.52
C ALA A 161 8.46 13.08 -3.74
N ALA A 162 7.23 13.49 -4.06
CA ALA A 162 6.90 14.48 -5.08
C ALA A 162 7.13 15.96 -4.64
N GLY A 163 7.82 16.16 -3.52
CA GLY A 163 8.09 17.50 -2.99
C GLY A 163 6.98 18.11 -2.14
N GLY A 164 5.90 17.37 -1.84
CA GLY A 164 4.76 17.84 -1.04
C GLY A 164 3.77 18.72 -1.79
N SER A 165 3.93 18.87 -3.10
CA SER A 165 3.04 19.68 -3.96
C SER A 165 1.73 18.97 -4.33
N ILE A 166 1.68 17.65 -4.20
CA ILE A 166 0.51 16.84 -4.56
C ILE A 166 -0.40 16.68 -3.35
N SER A 167 -1.67 17.05 -3.51
CA SER A 167 -2.69 16.95 -2.46
C SER A 167 -2.88 15.50 -1.98
N ILE A 168 -2.73 15.26 -0.67
CA ILE A 168 -3.00 13.95 -0.06
C ILE A 168 -4.48 13.60 -0.19
N ALA A 169 -5.38 14.58 -0.07
CA ALA A 169 -6.81 14.38 -0.27
C ALA A 169 -7.12 13.92 -1.70
N ALA A 170 -6.49 14.55 -2.71
CA ALA A 170 -6.64 14.15 -4.11
C ALA A 170 -6.14 12.72 -4.34
N LEU A 171 -4.99 12.35 -3.76
CA LEU A 171 -4.46 10.98 -3.86
C LEU A 171 -5.38 9.95 -3.19
N PHE A 172 -5.95 10.28 -2.04
CA PHE A 172 -6.90 9.41 -1.34
C PHE A 172 -8.13 9.15 -2.20
N MET A 173 -8.70 10.21 -2.77
CA MET A 173 -9.87 10.06 -3.65
C MET A 173 -9.54 9.35 -4.95
N ALA A 174 -8.35 9.59 -5.52
CA ALA A 174 -7.88 8.90 -6.72
C ALA A 174 -7.72 7.39 -6.52
N GLY A 175 -7.45 6.93 -5.29
CA GLY A 175 -7.28 5.51 -4.97
C GLY A 175 -8.58 4.72 -4.85
N VAL A 176 -9.73 5.37 -4.65
CA VAL A 176 -11.02 4.70 -4.40
C VAL A 176 -11.43 3.81 -5.58
N PHE A 177 -11.55 4.38 -6.78
CA PHE A 177 -11.97 3.59 -7.95
C PHE A 177 -10.96 2.54 -8.39
N PRO A 178 -9.64 2.82 -8.45
CA PRO A 178 -8.63 1.80 -8.68
C PRO A 178 -8.69 0.64 -7.68
N GLY A 179 -8.86 0.93 -6.38
CA GLY A 179 -9.00 -0.08 -5.34
C GLY A 179 -10.26 -0.94 -5.51
N LEU A 180 -11.41 -0.31 -5.78
CA LEU A 180 -12.66 -1.02 -6.04
C LEU A 180 -12.61 -1.84 -7.33
N LEU A 181 -11.99 -1.32 -8.40
CA LEU A 181 -11.79 -2.03 -9.66
C LEU A 181 -10.94 -3.29 -9.44
N LEU A 182 -9.85 -3.17 -8.68
CA LEU A 182 -9.00 -4.30 -8.31
C LEU A 182 -9.80 -5.35 -7.54
N GLY A 183 -10.55 -4.93 -6.52
CA GLY A 183 -11.42 -5.81 -5.74
C GLY A 183 -12.48 -6.51 -6.57
N ALA A 184 -13.14 -5.78 -7.46
CA ALA A 184 -14.15 -6.34 -8.35
C ALA A 184 -13.53 -7.37 -9.31
N THR A 185 -12.38 -7.07 -9.90
CA THR A 185 -11.69 -7.97 -10.83
C THR A 185 -11.24 -9.27 -10.14
N VAL A 186 -10.64 -9.15 -8.95
CA VAL A 186 -10.25 -10.31 -8.13
C VAL A 186 -11.49 -11.09 -7.68
N GLY A 187 -12.57 -10.42 -7.29
CA GLY A 187 -13.84 -11.04 -6.94
C GLY A 187 -14.45 -11.84 -8.08
N VAL A 188 -14.48 -11.27 -9.29
CA VAL A 188 -14.97 -11.98 -10.50
C VAL A 188 -14.12 -13.22 -10.78
N LEU A 189 -12.79 -13.11 -10.69
CA LEU A 189 -11.90 -14.25 -10.85
C LEU A 189 -12.15 -15.33 -9.80
N CYS A 190 -12.34 -14.94 -8.53
CA CYS A 190 -12.70 -15.87 -7.45
C CYS A 190 -14.02 -16.59 -7.71
N LEU A 191 -15.04 -15.90 -8.24
CA LEU A 191 -16.31 -16.52 -8.63
C LEU A 191 -16.13 -17.54 -9.76
N PHE A 192 -15.32 -17.22 -10.74
CA PHE A 192 -15.02 -18.12 -11.86
C PHE A 192 -14.33 -19.40 -11.37
N ILE A 193 -13.26 -19.24 -10.56
CA ILE A 193 -12.54 -20.39 -9.97
C ILE A 193 -13.47 -21.21 -9.06
N ALA A 194 -14.29 -20.54 -8.25
CA ALA A 194 -15.22 -21.21 -7.33
C ALA A 194 -16.28 -22.05 -8.07
N ARG A 195 -16.71 -21.61 -9.25
CA ARG A 195 -17.62 -22.38 -10.11
C ARG A 195 -16.92 -23.62 -10.70
N GLN A 196 -15.69 -23.45 -11.18
CA GLN A 196 -14.91 -24.56 -11.75
C GLN A 196 -14.56 -25.63 -10.70
N GLN A 197 -14.17 -25.22 -9.51
CA GLN A 197 -13.73 -26.11 -8.43
C GLN A 197 -14.89 -26.59 -7.54
N ASN A 198 -16.12 -26.20 -7.85
CA ASN A 198 -17.31 -26.58 -7.08
C ASN A 198 -17.24 -26.24 -5.59
N TYR A 199 -16.65 -25.09 -5.22
CA TYR A 199 -16.57 -24.67 -3.81
C TYR A 199 -17.95 -24.51 -3.16
N PRO A 200 -18.07 -24.75 -1.84
CA PRO A 200 -19.33 -24.74 -1.13
C PRO A 200 -19.99 -23.35 -1.13
N ARG A 201 -21.30 -23.35 -0.90
CA ARG A 201 -22.06 -22.14 -0.55
C ARG A 201 -22.02 -21.93 0.94
N GLY A 202 -21.94 -20.69 1.36
CA GLY A 202 -22.14 -20.34 2.77
C GLY A 202 -23.60 -20.30 3.18
N GLU A 203 -23.83 -20.20 4.47
CA GLU A 203 -25.16 -20.10 5.05
C GLU A 203 -25.62 -18.63 5.10
N ARG A 204 -26.95 -18.43 5.06
CA ARG A 204 -27.53 -17.10 5.27
C ARG A 204 -27.74 -16.85 6.74
N TYR A 205 -27.36 -15.70 7.22
CA TYR A 205 -27.61 -15.29 8.60
C TYR A 205 -29.08 -14.89 8.79
N PRO A 206 -29.71 -15.27 9.90
CA PRO A 206 -31.01 -14.72 10.30
C PRO A 206 -30.91 -13.19 10.45
N LEU A 207 -32.00 -12.47 10.08
CA LEU A 207 -31.99 -11.00 10.06
C LEU A 207 -31.54 -10.37 11.39
N LYS A 208 -31.98 -10.91 12.51
CA LYS A 208 -31.62 -10.43 13.85
C LYS A 208 -30.12 -10.57 14.13
N GLN A 209 -29.51 -11.67 13.69
CA GLN A 209 -28.07 -11.91 13.85
C GLN A 209 -27.29 -11.04 12.87
N ALA A 210 -27.73 -10.92 11.61
CA ALA A 210 -27.15 -10.05 10.63
C ALA A 210 -27.08 -8.59 11.10
N LEU A 211 -28.20 -8.06 11.64
CA LEU A 211 -28.26 -6.71 12.17
C LEU A 211 -27.28 -6.50 13.34
N LYS A 212 -27.16 -7.48 14.25
CA LYS A 212 -26.21 -7.41 15.36
C LYS A 212 -24.75 -7.34 14.84
N ILE A 213 -24.40 -8.17 13.84
CA ILE A 213 -23.06 -8.17 13.24
C ILE A 213 -22.78 -6.83 12.54
N CYS A 214 -23.78 -6.29 11.81
CA CYS A 214 -23.65 -4.98 11.16
C CYS A 214 -23.42 -3.85 12.17
N LEU A 215 -24.16 -3.85 13.28
CA LEU A 215 -23.99 -2.87 14.36
C LEU A 215 -22.63 -3.01 15.06
N ASP A 216 -22.15 -4.24 15.26
CA ASP A 216 -20.82 -4.47 15.86
C ASP A 216 -19.68 -3.99 14.93
N ALA A 217 -19.79 -4.22 13.63
CA ALA A 217 -18.80 -3.77 12.66
C ALA A 217 -18.85 -2.26 12.39
N SER A 218 -20.00 -1.60 12.60
CA SER A 218 -20.18 -0.17 12.28
C SER A 218 -19.22 0.74 13.07
N TRP A 219 -18.88 0.38 14.31
CA TRP A 219 -17.92 1.14 15.10
C TRP A 219 -16.54 1.22 14.44
N GLY A 220 -16.12 0.13 13.80
CA GLY A 220 -14.87 0.13 13.06
C GLY A 220 -14.96 0.87 11.73
N LEU A 221 -16.04 0.67 10.98
CA LEU A 221 -16.28 1.37 9.72
C LEU A 221 -16.41 2.88 9.92
N MET A 222 -16.85 3.32 11.10
CA MET A 222 -16.92 4.75 11.47
C MET A 222 -15.54 5.41 11.41
N THR A 223 -14.43 4.68 11.62
CA THR A 223 -13.07 5.22 11.47
C THR A 223 -12.83 5.75 10.05
N MET A 224 -13.25 4.96 9.04
CA MET A 224 -13.17 5.39 7.63
C MET A 224 -14.01 6.65 7.39
N VAL A 225 -15.24 6.68 7.94
CA VAL A 225 -16.14 7.83 7.81
C VAL A 225 -15.53 9.08 8.47
N ILE A 226 -14.92 8.95 9.65
CA ILE A 226 -14.24 10.05 10.35
C ILE A 226 -13.08 10.58 9.51
N ILE A 227 -12.24 9.70 8.98
CA ILE A 227 -11.06 10.11 8.20
C ILE A 227 -11.50 10.80 6.91
N LEU A 228 -12.28 10.11 6.08
CA LEU A 228 -12.67 10.62 4.77
C LEU A 228 -13.64 11.80 4.90
N GLY A 229 -14.61 11.70 5.78
CA GLY A 229 -15.57 12.76 6.03
C GLY A 229 -14.89 14.04 6.54
N GLY A 230 -13.92 13.91 7.46
CA GLY A 230 -13.14 15.03 7.99
C GLY A 230 -12.30 15.73 6.92
N ILE A 231 -11.61 14.95 6.07
CA ILE A 231 -10.78 15.49 4.99
C ILE A 231 -11.64 16.11 3.88
N LEU A 232 -12.69 15.43 3.43
CA LEU A 232 -13.53 15.89 2.32
C LEU A 232 -14.40 17.11 2.69
N SER A 233 -14.81 17.23 3.94
CA SER A 233 -15.53 18.41 4.42
C SER A 233 -14.62 19.64 4.58
N GLY A 234 -13.28 19.47 4.46
CA GLY A 234 -12.31 20.54 4.71
C GLY A 234 -12.17 20.92 6.18
N VAL A 235 -12.82 20.20 7.11
CA VAL A 235 -12.77 20.48 8.55
C VAL A 235 -11.42 20.05 9.13
N PHE A 236 -10.84 18.96 8.62
CA PHE A 236 -9.58 18.41 9.09
C PHE A 236 -8.59 18.22 7.95
N THR A 237 -7.34 18.49 8.25
CA THR A 237 -6.20 18.03 7.43
C THR A 237 -6.03 16.50 7.54
N ALA A 238 -5.25 15.91 6.66
CA ALA A 238 -4.94 14.47 6.73
C ALA A 238 -4.29 14.09 8.07
N THR A 239 -3.44 14.97 8.63
CA THR A 239 -2.76 14.74 9.91
C THR A 239 -3.75 14.79 11.09
N GLU A 240 -4.64 15.77 11.12
CA GLU A 240 -5.67 15.90 12.16
C GLU A 240 -6.66 14.74 12.09
N SER A 241 -7.11 14.36 10.90
CA SER A 241 -7.97 13.18 10.69
C SER A 241 -7.32 11.92 11.20
N ALA A 242 -6.01 11.73 10.95
CA ALA A 242 -5.25 10.59 11.45
C ALA A 242 -5.18 10.57 12.98
N ALA A 243 -4.95 11.73 13.62
CA ALA A 243 -4.93 11.84 15.09
C ALA A 243 -6.30 11.48 15.71
N ILE A 244 -7.39 11.99 15.11
CA ILE A 244 -8.77 11.65 15.56
C ILE A 244 -9.05 10.16 15.34
N ALA A 245 -8.59 9.59 14.25
CA ALA A 245 -8.70 8.15 13.99
C ALA A 245 -8.01 7.30 15.07
N VAL A 246 -6.84 7.72 15.58
CA VAL A 246 -6.18 7.05 16.72
C VAL A 246 -7.05 7.11 17.97
N LEU A 247 -7.57 8.29 18.32
CA LEU A 247 -8.44 8.45 19.49
C LEU A 247 -9.69 7.57 19.38
N TRP A 248 -10.31 7.56 18.21
CA TRP A 248 -11.49 6.74 17.93
C TRP A 248 -11.18 5.25 17.98
N ALA A 249 -10.11 4.79 17.31
CA ALA A 249 -9.66 3.41 17.32
C ALA A 249 -9.37 2.93 18.75
N PHE A 250 -8.67 3.76 19.54
CA PHE A 250 -8.39 3.49 20.95
C PHE A 250 -9.68 3.37 21.76
N PHE A 251 -10.59 4.34 21.63
CA PHE A 251 -11.86 4.33 22.34
C PHE A 251 -12.70 3.08 22.01
N VAL A 252 -12.85 2.77 20.73
CA VAL A 252 -13.62 1.60 20.29
C VAL A 252 -13.00 0.31 20.80
N THR A 253 -11.68 0.15 20.67
CA THR A 253 -10.98 -1.09 21.05
C THR A 253 -10.98 -1.33 22.55
N MET A 254 -10.75 -0.27 23.35
CA MET A 254 -10.58 -0.40 24.80
C MET A 254 -11.90 -0.37 25.58
N PHE A 255 -12.88 0.42 25.12
CA PHE A 255 -14.11 0.64 25.90
C PHE A 255 -15.34 -0.05 25.31
N ILE A 256 -15.48 -0.11 23.99
CA ILE A 256 -16.63 -0.74 23.32
C ILE A 256 -16.39 -2.23 23.16
N TYR A 257 -15.32 -2.60 22.45
CA TYR A 257 -15.02 -4.01 22.17
C TYR A 257 -14.39 -4.73 23.36
N ARG A 258 -13.55 -4.05 24.13
CA ARG A 258 -12.85 -4.60 25.28
C ARG A 258 -12.00 -5.84 24.94
N ASP A 259 -11.55 -5.94 23.71
CA ASP A 259 -10.78 -7.07 23.19
C ASP A 259 -9.28 -6.92 23.48
N TYR A 260 -8.85 -5.72 23.90
CA TYR A 260 -7.43 -5.42 24.17
C TYR A 260 -7.22 -5.02 25.64
N ARG A 261 -6.19 -5.57 26.27
CA ARG A 261 -5.90 -5.32 27.69
C ARG A 261 -4.95 -4.12 27.83
N TRP A 262 -5.17 -3.28 28.82
CA TRP A 262 -4.31 -2.15 29.13
C TRP A 262 -2.84 -2.56 29.31
N ARG A 263 -2.58 -3.76 29.86
CA ARG A 263 -1.26 -4.33 30.08
C ARG A 263 -0.49 -4.56 28.78
N ASP A 264 -1.17 -4.79 27.66
CA ASP A 264 -0.55 -5.15 26.39
C ASP A 264 -0.26 -3.89 25.52
N LEU A 265 -0.81 -2.73 25.92
CA LEU A 265 -0.63 -1.45 25.22
C LEU A 265 0.83 -1.03 25.05
N PRO A 266 1.72 -1.13 26.06
CA PRO A 266 3.14 -0.81 25.88
C PRO A 266 3.83 -1.66 24.81
N GLN A 267 3.45 -2.94 24.69
CA GLN A 267 4.00 -3.84 23.68
C GLN A 267 3.54 -3.46 22.26
N LEU A 268 2.27 -3.07 22.10
CA LEU A 268 1.74 -2.53 20.84
C LEU A 268 2.50 -1.27 20.44
N LEU A 269 2.62 -0.30 21.36
CA LEU A 269 3.35 0.94 21.12
C LEU A 269 4.81 0.68 20.73
N HIS A 270 5.49 -0.23 21.41
CA HIS A 270 6.87 -0.61 21.07
C HIS A 270 6.99 -1.16 19.65
N ARG A 271 6.06 -2.02 19.21
CA ARG A 271 6.03 -2.53 17.83
C ARG A 271 5.77 -1.42 16.81
N VAL A 272 4.84 -0.53 17.10
CA VAL A 272 4.53 0.61 16.25
C VAL A 272 5.74 1.54 16.11
N VAL A 273 6.38 1.90 17.23
CA VAL A 273 7.59 2.73 17.24
C VAL A 273 8.71 2.08 16.43
N LYS A 274 8.93 0.77 16.60
CA LYS A 274 9.94 0.04 15.81
C LYS A 274 9.67 0.12 14.30
N THR A 275 8.43 -0.09 13.88
CA THR A 275 8.03 0.03 12.46
C THR A 275 8.21 1.45 11.94
N LEU A 276 7.77 2.44 12.71
CA LEU A 276 7.90 3.85 12.37
C LEU A 276 9.34 4.32 12.27
N SER A 277 10.23 3.85 13.16
CA SER A 277 11.65 4.19 13.13
C SER A 277 12.30 3.82 11.80
N ILE A 278 11.96 2.64 11.25
CA ILE A 278 12.45 2.20 9.95
C ILE A 278 11.97 3.13 8.83
N VAL A 279 10.69 3.48 8.85
CA VAL A 279 10.10 4.38 7.84
C VAL A 279 10.67 5.79 7.94
N MET A 280 10.85 6.32 9.15
CA MET A 280 11.40 7.67 9.36
C MET A 280 12.86 7.79 8.93
N ILE A 281 13.70 6.81 9.27
CA ILE A 281 15.10 6.76 8.79
C ILE A 281 15.15 6.67 7.27
N LEU A 282 14.29 5.86 6.67
CA LEU A 282 14.21 5.73 5.22
C LEU A 282 13.88 7.08 4.57
N ILE A 283 12.86 7.80 5.06
CA ILE A 283 12.47 9.12 4.55
C ILE A 283 13.60 10.16 4.73
N ALA A 284 14.26 10.13 5.88
CA ALA A 284 15.38 11.02 6.17
C ALA A 284 16.53 10.86 5.17
N PHE A 285 16.98 9.64 4.95
CA PHE A 285 18.05 9.36 4.01
C PHE A 285 17.62 9.49 2.53
N ALA A 286 16.35 9.20 2.23
CA ALA A 286 15.79 9.42 0.90
C ALA A 286 15.81 10.91 0.51
N ALA A 287 15.56 11.81 1.46
CA ALA A 287 15.63 13.25 1.19
C ALA A 287 17.07 13.69 0.80
N ALA A 288 18.07 13.20 1.53
CA ALA A 288 19.48 13.47 1.20
C ALA A 288 19.87 12.82 -0.15
N PHE A 289 19.48 11.59 -0.40
CA PHE A 289 19.73 10.88 -1.65
C PHE A 289 19.09 11.61 -2.84
N GLY A 290 17.83 12.03 -2.72
CA GLY A 290 17.12 12.80 -3.74
C GLY A 290 17.76 14.16 -4.02
N TYR A 291 18.29 14.82 -2.98
CA TYR A 291 19.03 16.08 -3.12
C TYR A 291 20.30 15.90 -3.97
N ILE A 292 21.14 14.93 -3.64
CA ILE A 292 22.35 14.62 -4.41
C ILE A 292 22.01 14.20 -5.84
N MET A 293 20.98 13.38 -6.00
CA MET A 293 20.50 12.94 -7.32
C MET A 293 20.08 14.11 -8.21
N THR A 294 19.44 15.14 -7.61
CA THR A 294 19.04 16.35 -8.32
C THR A 294 20.25 17.20 -8.72
N LEU A 295 21.24 17.36 -7.84
CA LEU A 295 22.48 18.07 -8.14
C LEU A 295 23.28 17.40 -9.26
N MET A 296 23.27 16.07 -9.31
CA MET A 296 23.90 15.29 -10.37
C MET A 296 23.08 15.24 -11.67
N MET A 297 21.95 15.95 -11.76
CA MET A 297 21.09 16.00 -12.94
C MET A 297 20.64 14.60 -13.42
N ILE A 298 20.53 13.64 -12.49
CA ILE A 298 20.17 12.24 -12.80
C ILE A 298 18.77 12.13 -13.42
N PRO A 299 17.71 12.81 -12.86
CA PRO A 299 16.37 12.76 -13.46
C PRO A 299 16.37 13.22 -14.92
N GLN A 300 17.12 14.28 -15.25
CA GLN A 300 17.23 14.81 -16.61
C GLN A 300 17.92 13.83 -17.56
N THR A 301 18.99 13.19 -17.09
CA THR A 301 19.72 12.17 -17.85
C THR A 301 18.82 10.96 -18.16
N ILE A 302 18.05 10.50 -17.16
CA ILE A 302 17.12 9.38 -17.34
C ILE A 302 15.98 9.79 -18.26
N THR A 303 15.43 11.02 -18.11
CA THR A 303 14.40 11.55 -19.01
C THR A 303 14.88 11.54 -20.47
N ALA A 304 16.09 12.03 -20.73
CA ALA A 304 16.68 12.01 -22.07
C ALA A 304 16.84 10.57 -22.60
N ALA A 305 17.19 9.61 -21.75
CA ALA A 305 17.28 8.21 -22.14
C ALA A 305 15.91 7.63 -22.53
N PHE A 306 14.84 7.92 -21.76
CA PHE A 306 13.48 7.47 -22.09
C PHE A 306 12.97 8.09 -23.39
N THR A 307 13.13 9.40 -23.56
CA THR A 307 12.69 10.12 -24.77
C THR A 307 13.51 9.76 -26.01
N SER A 308 14.75 9.29 -25.85
CA SER A 308 15.54 8.77 -26.98
C SER A 308 14.99 7.46 -27.55
N VAL A 309 14.27 6.67 -26.74
CA VAL A 309 13.66 5.41 -27.18
C VAL A 309 12.31 5.69 -27.87
N SER A 310 11.47 6.55 -27.29
CA SER A 310 10.17 6.93 -27.85
C SER A 310 9.69 8.26 -27.27
N ASN A 311 8.97 9.03 -28.11
CA ASN A 311 8.24 10.22 -27.66
C ASN A 311 6.75 9.95 -27.42
N GLU A 312 6.29 8.74 -27.68
CA GLU A 312 4.90 8.36 -27.54
C GLU A 312 4.57 8.10 -26.06
N PRO A 313 3.58 8.80 -25.45
CA PRO A 313 3.25 8.67 -24.04
C PRO A 313 2.93 7.24 -23.60
N TRP A 314 2.22 6.48 -24.45
CA TRP A 314 1.84 5.11 -24.11
C TRP A 314 3.05 4.15 -24.04
N VAL A 315 4.09 4.37 -24.87
CA VAL A 315 5.33 3.59 -24.84
C VAL A 315 6.12 3.90 -23.59
N ILE A 316 6.26 5.19 -23.25
CA ILE A 316 6.95 5.63 -22.04
C ILE A 316 6.29 5.05 -20.79
N LEU A 317 4.95 5.10 -20.69
CA LEU A 317 4.22 4.51 -19.58
C LEU A 317 4.40 2.99 -19.50
N LEU A 318 4.44 2.30 -20.64
CA LEU A 318 4.72 0.86 -20.69
C LEU A 318 6.12 0.56 -20.17
N MET A 319 7.14 1.31 -20.61
CA MET A 319 8.54 1.16 -20.14
C MET A 319 8.63 1.39 -18.63
N ILE A 320 7.95 2.42 -18.11
CA ILE A 320 7.89 2.72 -16.67
C ILE A 320 7.21 1.57 -15.92
N ASN A 321 6.10 1.06 -16.42
CA ASN A 321 5.41 -0.07 -15.80
C ASN A 321 6.28 -1.32 -15.73
N VAL A 322 6.99 -1.66 -16.80
CA VAL A 322 7.91 -2.81 -16.81
C VAL A 322 9.05 -2.59 -15.81
N LEU A 323 9.65 -1.39 -15.80
CA LEU A 323 10.70 -1.04 -14.85
C LEU A 323 10.23 -1.17 -13.40
N LEU A 324 9.08 -0.58 -13.06
CA LEU A 324 8.53 -0.62 -11.72
C LEU A 324 8.13 -2.03 -11.29
N LEU A 325 7.57 -2.85 -12.20
CA LEU A 325 7.28 -4.27 -11.91
C LEU A 325 8.56 -5.03 -11.56
N LEU A 326 9.62 -4.85 -12.34
CA LEU A 326 10.90 -5.52 -12.07
C LEU A 326 11.49 -5.08 -10.72
N LEU A 327 11.55 -3.77 -10.46
CA LEU A 327 12.08 -3.24 -9.20
C LEU A 327 11.20 -3.63 -8.00
N GLY A 328 9.88 -3.65 -8.17
CA GLY A 328 8.91 -4.01 -7.14
C GLY A 328 9.04 -5.47 -6.67
N THR A 329 9.59 -6.37 -7.50
CA THR A 329 9.89 -7.74 -7.07
C THR A 329 11.10 -7.83 -6.14
N LEU A 330 11.99 -6.84 -6.17
CA LEU A 330 13.28 -6.85 -5.48
C LEU A 330 13.26 -6.05 -4.18
N MET A 331 12.43 -5.03 -4.10
CA MET A 331 12.42 -4.08 -2.98
C MET A 331 11.00 -3.81 -2.48
N ASP A 332 10.90 -3.39 -1.23
CA ASP A 332 9.62 -2.95 -0.65
C ASP A 332 9.12 -1.64 -1.29
N MET A 333 7.82 -1.40 -1.16
CA MET A 333 7.11 -0.31 -1.84
C MET A 333 7.57 1.08 -1.37
N ALA A 334 7.73 1.30 -0.07
CA ALA A 334 8.07 2.62 0.48
C ALA A 334 9.43 3.14 -0.03
N PRO A 335 10.53 2.37 0.00
CA PRO A 335 11.80 2.77 -0.64
C PRO A 335 11.65 3.08 -2.12
N LEU A 336 10.93 2.24 -2.87
CA LEU A 336 10.75 2.45 -4.30
C LEU A 336 9.99 3.73 -4.63
N ILE A 337 8.95 4.06 -3.87
CA ILE A 337 8.24 5.33 -4.02
C ILE A 337 9.22 6.50 -3.81
N LEU A 338 10.01 6.47 -2.74
CA LEU A 338 10.94 7.55 -2.40
C LEU A 338 12.06 7.75 -3.44
N ILE A 339 12.54 6.66 -4.04
CA ILE A 339 13.62 6.70 -5.05
C ILE A 339 13.05 7.03 -6.43
N MET A 340 11.99 6.33 -6.84
CA MET A 340 11.51 6.38 -8.21
C MET A 340 10.62 7.60 -8.50
N THR A 341 9.93 8.15 -7.49
CA THR A 341 9.08 9.33 -7.70
C THR A 341 9.89 10.54 -8.23
N PRO A 342 10.97 10.99 -7.59
CA PRO A 342 11.74 12.12 -8.10
C PRO A 342 12.42 11.85 -9.45
N ILE A 343 12.63 10.58 -9.80
CA ILE A 343 13.20 10.19 -11.11
C ILE A 343 12.13 10.21 -12.20
N LEU A 344 10.99 9.57 -11.95
CA LEU A 344 9.97 9.30 -12.97
C LEU A 344 8.94 10.42 -13.10
N LEU A 345 8.67 11.16 -12.02
CA LEU A 345 7.65 12.23 -12.03
C LEU A 345 7.96 13.32 -13.09
N PRO A 346 9.20 13.82 -13.24
CA PRO A 346 9.51 14.75 -14.31
C PRO A 346 9.26 14.19 -15.72
N ILE A 347 9.54 12.90 -15.92
CA ILE A 347 9.32 12.22 -17.21
C ILE A 347 7.84 12.20 -17.56
N VAL A 348 7.01 11.73 -16.62
CA VAL A 348 5.57 11.56 -16.86
C VAL A 348 4.85 12.90 -16.98
N THR A 349 5.29 13.93 -16.25
CA THR A 349 4.74 15.28 -16.38
C THR A 349 5.11 15.92 -17.71
N ALA A 350 6.31 15.68 -18.24
CA ALA A 350 6.74 16.16 -19.55
C ALA A 350 5.88 15.60 -20.70
N ILE A 351 5.36 14.40 -20.57
CA ILE A 351 4.44 13.78 -21.53
C ILE A 351 2.95 14.06 -21.23
N GLY A 352 2.65 14.97 -20.29
CA GLY A 352 1.30 15.43 -19.98
C GLY A 352 0.50 14.50 -19.05
N VAL A 353 1.13 13.56 -18.35
CA VAL A 353 0.46 12.70 -17.36
C VAL A 353 0.31 13.45 -16.04
N ASP A 354 -0.90 13.43 -15.49
CA ASP A 354 -1.24 14.07 -14.22
C ASP A 354 -0.47 13.38 -13.06
N PRO A 355 0.18 14.14 -12.15
CA PRO A 355 0.93 13.60 -11.03
C PRO A 355 0.10 12.71 -10.08
N VAL A 356 -1.18 13.02 -9.85
CA VAL A 356 -2.08 12.22 -9.01
C VAL A 356 -2.35 10.86 -9.69
N HIS A 357 -2.60 10.89 -10.99
CA HIS A 357 -2.80 9.67 -11.79
C HIS A 357 -1.55 8.78 -11.79
N PHE A 358 -0.37 9.37 -11.98
CA PHE A 358 0.90 8.63 -11.91
C PHE A 358 1.11 7.98 -10.53
N GLY A 359 0.73 8.66 -9.46
CA GLY A 359 0.75 8.07 -8.11
C GLY A 359 -0.08 6.78 -8.03
N MET A 360 -1.25 6.74 -8.66
CA MET A 360 -2.08 5.52 -8.69
C MET A 360 -1.44 4.42 -9.53
N ILE A 361 -0.88 4.74 -10.70
CA ILE A 361 -0.13 3.77 -11.52
C ILE A 361 1.01 3.16 -10.69
N MET A 362 1.80 3.98 -10.03
CA MET A 362 2.93 3.53 -9.20
C MET A 362 2.45 2.64 -8.05
N MET A 363 1.38 3.03 -7.33
CA MET A 363 0.88 2.25 -6.20
C MET A 363 0.34 0.89 -6.61
N VAL A 364 -0.41 0.80 -7.72
CA VAL A 364 -0.89 -0.50 -8.23
C VAL A 364 0.27 -1.38 -8.68
N ASN A 365 1.21 -0.79 -9.42
CA ASN A 365 2.37 -1.50 -9.97
C ASN A 365 3.23 -2.11 -8.87
N LEU A 366 3.65 -1.28 -7.90
CA LEU A 366 4.45 -1.72 -6.77
C LEU A 366 3.67 -2.67 -5.84
N GLY A 367 2.35 -2.49 -5.74
CA GLY A 367 1.47 -3.42 -5.04
C GLY A 367 1.50 -4.83 -5.64
N ILE A 368 1.58 -4.94 -6.97
CA ILE A 368 1.80 -6.23 -7.65
C ILE A 368 3.20 -6.77 -7.31
N GLY A 369 4.21 -5.90 -7.25
CA GLY A 369 5.57 -6.27 -6.85
C GLY A 369 5.63 -6.91 -5.46
N LEU A 370 4.88 -6.37 -4.47
CA LEU A 370 4.84 -6.89 -3.10
C LEU A 370 4.36 -8.35 -2.98
N ILE A 371 3.66 -8.84 -3.97
CA ILE A 371 3.14 -10.22 -4.01
C ILE A 371 3.86 -11.10 -5.02
N THR A 372 4.91 -10.58 -5.66
CA THR A 372 5.64 -11.27 -6.74
C THR A 372 7.03 -11.69 -6.27
N PRO A 373 7.46 -12.95 -6.50
CA PRO A 373 8.84 -13.37 -6.24
C PRO A 373 9.87 -12.52 -7.02
N PRO A 374 11.13 -12.42 -6.56
CA PRO A 374 11.80 -13.23 -5.51
C PRO A 374 11.58 -12.73 -4.08
N VAL A 375 11.35 -11.42 -3.84
CA VAL A 375 11.20 -10.92 -2.47
C VAL A 375 9.75 -10.98 -2.01
N GLY A 376 8.82 -10.25 -2.64
CA GLY A 376 7.38 -10.31 -2.35
C GLY A 376 7.02 -10.29 -0.85
N ALA A 377 7.24 -9.18 -0.15
CA ALA A 377 7.09 -9.12 1.31
C ALA A 377 5.72 -9.62 1.82
N VAL A 378 4.65 -9.29 1.10
CA VAL A 378 3.28 -9.72 1.43
C VAL A 378 3.07 -11.21 1.12
N LEU A 379 3.73 -11.72 0.08
CA LEU A 379 3.71 -13.14 -0.28
C LEU A 379 4.30 -13.99 0.86
N PHE A 380 5.41 -13.56 1.47
CA PHE A 380 6.00 -14.23 2.62
C PHE A 380 5.04 -14.29 3.81
N VAL A 381 4.35 -13.19 4.11
CA VAL A 381 3.35 -13.14 5.19
C VAL A 381 2.22 -14.13 4.93
N GLY A 382 1.66 -14.13 3.73
CA GLY A 382 0.57 -15.03 3.35
C GLY A 382 0.99 -16.52 3.39
N SER A 383 2.19 -16.83 2.89
CA SER A 383 2.79 -18.17 2.95
C SER A 383 2.97 -18.66 4.39
N ALA A 384 3.49 -17.80 5.28
CA ALA A 384 3.69 -18.12 6.69
C ALA A 384 2.37 -18.41 7.43
N ILE A 385 1.33 -17.61 7.18
CA ILE A 385 0.00 -17.81 7.79
C ILE A 385 -0.65 -19.09 7.27
N ALA A 386 -0.56 -19.34 5.97
CA ALA A 386 -1.12 -20.54 5.36
C ALA A 386 -0.30 -21.80 5.69
N LYS A 387 0.92 -21.65 6.20
CA LYS A 387 1.87 -22.75 6.47
C LYS A 387 2.11 -23.63 5.24
N VAL A 388 2.28 -23.01 4.09
CA VAL A 388 2.60 -23.66 2.81
C VAL A 388 3.83 -23.02 2.18
N PRO A 389 4.59 -23.76 1.35
CA PRO A 389 5.73 -23.21 0.64
C PRO A 389 5.34 -22.04 -0.28
N ILE A 390 6.23 -21.06 -0.41
CA ILE A 390 6.02 -19.87 -1.25
C ILE A 390 5.72 -20.26 -2.69
N GLU A 391 6.38 -21.26 -3.23
CA GLU A 391 6.19 -21.76 -4.58
C GLU A 391 4.75 -22.24 -4.82
N SER A 392 4.13 -22.84 -3.80
CA SER A 392 2.73 -23.28 -3.88
C SER A 392 1.77 -22.09 -3.93
N VAL A 393 2.03 -21.05 -3.15
CA VAL A 393 1.23 -19.81 -3.19
C VAL A 393 1.46 -19.08 -4.51
N THR A 394 2.69 -18.99 -4.98
CA THR A 394 3.04 -18.37 -6.28
C THR A 394 2.34 -19.04 -7.45
N ARG A 395 2.30 -20.40 -7.46
CA ARG A 395 1.54 -21.13 -8.49
C ARG A 395 0.04 -20.80 -8.44
N ALA A 396 -0.51 -20.68 -7.25
CA ALA A 396 -1.92 -20.30 -7.07
C ALA A 396 -2.18 -18.84 -7.47
N LEU A 397 -1.16 -17.96 -7.42
CA LEU A 397 -1.24 -16.54 -7.81
C LEU A 397 -1.23 -16.33 -9.33
N VAL A 398 -0.79 -17.29 -10.15
CA VAL A 398 -0.68 -17.10 -11.61
C VAL A 398 -1.94 -16.47 -12.25
N PRO A 399 -3.17 -17.00 -12.03
CA PRO A 399 -4.37 -16.38 -12.60
C PRO A 399 -4.63 -14.97 -12.04
N PHE A 400 -4.25 -14.71 -10.80
CA PHE A 400 -4.40 -13.40 -10.16
C PHE A 400 -3.44 -12.37 -10.73
N TYR A 401 -2.20 -12.76 -11.09
CA TYR A 401 -1.29 -11.85 -11.79
C TYR A 401 -1.88 -11.38 -13.12
N GLY A 402 -2.50 -12.27 -13.90
CA GLY A 402 -3.20 -11.88 -15.13
C GLY A 402 -4.29 -10.83 -14.88
N ALA A 403 -5.10 -11.05 -13.85
CA ALA A 403 -6.15 -10.10 -13.45
C ALA A 403 -5.57 -8.74 -12.99
N LEU A 404 -4.52 -8.76 -12.20
CA LEU A 404 -3.85 -7.54 -11.71
C LEU A 404 -3.16 -6.76 -12.82
N LEU A 405 -2.53 -7.43 -13.79
CA LEU A 405 -1.92 -6.79 -14.95
C LEU A 405 -2.97 -6.13 -15.86
N ILE A 406 -4.15 -6.74 -15.99
CA ILE A 406 -5.29 -6.11 -16.69
C ILE A 406 -5.72 -4.83 -15.96
N VAL A 407 -5.86 -4.88 -14.63
CA VAL A 407 -6.20 -3.70 -13.82
C VAL A 407 -5.13 -2.63 -13.94
N LEU A 408 -3.84 -3.00 -13.89
CA LEU A 408 -2.73 -2.06 -14.08
C LEU A 408 -2.78 -1.39 -15.45
N ALA A 409 -3.03 -2.15 -16.52
CA ALA A 409 -3.17 -1.61 -17.87
C ALA A 409 -4.37 -0.65 -17.98
N LEU A 410 -5.53 -1.03 -17.42
CA LEU A 410 -6.72 -0.17 -17.41
C LEU A 410 -6.45 1.13 -16.66
N ILE A 411 -5.84 1.08 -15.47
CA ILE A 411 -5.51 2.27 -14.69
C ILE A 411 -4.47 3.12 -15.44
N THR A 412 -3.46 2.52 -16.05
CA THR A 412 -2.40 3.25 -16.76
C THR A 412 -2.95 4.03 -17.96
N TYR A 413 -3.81 3.40 -18.77
CA TYR A 413 -4.24 3.98 -20.03
C TYR A 413 -5.62 4.66 -20.00
N VAL A 414 -6.33 4.58 -18.87
CA VAL A 414 -7.63 5.23 -18.67
C VAL A 414 -7.57 6.17 -17.45
N PRO A 415 -7.05 7.41 -17.63
CA PRO A 415 -6.84 8.35 -16.50
C PRO A 415 -8.11 8.67 -15.72
N SER A 416 -9.27 8.61 -16.36
CA SER A 416 -10.56 8.86 -15.72
C SER A 416 -10.85 7.92 -14.56
N ILE A 417 -10.30 6.70 -14.52
CA ILE A 417 -10.48 5.77 -13.41
C ILE A 417 -9.89 6.35 -12.11
N SER A 418 -8.75 7.04 -12.20
CA SER A 418 -8.11 7.67 -11.04
C SER A 418 -8.57 9.12 -10.82
N LEU A 419 -8.78 9.88 -11.91
CA LEU A 419 -8.97 11.34 -11.82
C LEU A 419 -10.44 11.76 -11.74
N TRP A 420 -11.40 10.88 -12.03
CA TRP A 420 -12.81 11.27 -12.04
C TRP A 420 -13.27 11.78 -10.66
N LEU A 421 -13.00 11.03 -9.62
CA LEU A 421 -13.45 11.40 -8.27
C LEU A 421 -12.76 12.65 -7.71
N PRO A 422 -11.42 12.79 -7.76
CA PRO A 422 -10.77 14.05 -7.37
C PRO A 422 -11.31 15.27 -8.10
N LYS A 423 -11.45 15.19 -9.44
CA LYS A 423 -11.96 16.30 -10.25
C LYS A 423 -13.41 16.68 -9.90
N THR A 424 -14.28 15.71 -9.66
CA THR A 424 -15.68 15.98 -9.27
C THR A 424 -15.81 16.61 -7.89
N LEU A 425 -14.82 16.38 -7.02
CA LEU A 425 -14.75 16.97 -5.68
C LEU A 425 -13.97 18.30 -5.64
N GLY A 426 -13.42 18.74 -6.78
CA GLY A 426 -12.66 20.00 -6.87
C GLY A 426 -11.28 19.93 -6.19
N LEU A 427 -10.65 18.75 -6.13
CA LEU A 427 -9.37 18.47 -5.48
C LEU A 427 -8.22 18.42 -6.49
#